data_07e0545453fdf95120d98a14c6e12889
#
_entry.id   07e0545453fdf95120d98a14c6e12889
#
_cell.length_a   1.000
_cell.length_b   1.000
_cell.length_c   1.000
_cell.angle_alpha   90.00
_cell.angle_beta   90.00
_cell.angle_gamma   90.00
#
_symmetry.space_group_name_H-M   'P 1'
#
loop_
_entity.id
_entity.type
_entity.pdbx_description
1 polymer ?
#
loop_
_entity_poly.entity_id
_entity_poly.type
_entity_poly.pdbx_seq_one_letter_code
_entity_poly.pdbx_strand_id
1 'polypeptide(L)'
;EGRTKEEIAIDVANELIAAFGKQFGEHPYIRRATKKRQEIWRNLGITPRGVDREVVETLHRTSMGVDQDPEHILLHALRTSLGDGWLGSMIATDISDILFGTPSPVRSKANLGVLKEDEVNVVVHGHEPTLSEMIVQASYDPELIEYAKSKGAKGINLAGICCTANEILMRQGVPSAGNYLNQELAVISGAVDAMVVDVQCIMQALGDLTKKYHTKLITTSAKAKIPGAMHIQFNEHEALPIAKLILKTAIDNFPNRGKYEIPSGTDDLVAGFSHEYISYMLGGVYRGSLRALNDAIIEGRIKGAAGIVGCNNARCVQDEGHNWLVREFIKNDVLVVQTGCGAIASAKIGLLTPEALEYCGPGLREVCEAVGMPPVIHLGSCVDNTRILTILTNVVNEGGLGNDIDDLPAVGIAPEWMHEKALSIGAYFVASGAYVLFGGTSSPVGFSKKAAEIISRGWEEKVGGKLEFVPDYQQ
;
A
#
# COMPACT_ATOMS: atom_id res chain seq x y z
N GLU A 1 22.87 -21.12 -18.24
CA GLU A 1 23.92 -20.14 -18.62
C GLU A 1 24.96 -19.88 -17.51
N GLY A 2 24.90 -20.59 -16.35
CA GLY A 2 25.87 -20.50 -15.24
C GLY A 2 25.78 -19.22 -14.39
N ARG A 3 24.72 -18.45 -14.51
CA ARG A 3 24.47 -17.24 -13.72
C ARG A 3 23.70 -17.58 -12.44
N THR A 4 23.97 -16.85 -11.35
CA THR A 4 23.22 -16.97 -10.11
C THR A 4 21.86 -16.28 -10.21
N LYS A 5 20.95 -16.58 -9.28
CA LYS A 5 19.65 -15.89 -9.20
C LYS A 5 19.82 -14.40 -8.94
N GLU A 6 20.80 -14.03 -8.12
CA GLU A 6 21.12 -12.64 -7.76
C GLU A 6 21.61 -11.86 -8.97
N GLU A 7 22.50 -12.43 -9.80
CA GLU A 7 22.95 -11.79 -11.03
C GLU A 7 21.81 -11.56 -12.01
N ILE A 8 20.90 -12.53 -12.14
CA ILE A 8 19.71 -12.39 -13.00
C ILE A 8 18.78 -11.31 -12.44
N ALA A 9 18.56 -11.27 -11.13
CA ALA A 9 17.72 -10.29 -10.47
C ALA A 9 18.23 -8.85 -10.66
N ILE A 10 19.56 -8.66 -10.53
CA ILE A 10 20.20 -7.34 -10.75
C ILE A 10 20.02 -6.89 -12.20
N ASP A 11 20.21 -7.78 -13.16
CA ASP A 11 20.03 -7.43 -14.58
C ASP A 11 18.58 -7.06 -14.91
N VAL A 12 17.61 -7.83 -14.37
CA VAL A 12 16.19 -7.53 -14.54
C VAL A 12 15.85 -6.18 -13.90
N ALA A 13 16.34 -5.91 -12.70
CA ALA A 13 16.12 -4.63 -12.02
C ALA A 13 16.72 -3.45 -12.82
N ASN A 14 17.94 -3.59 -13.33
CA ASN A 14 18.59 -2.56 -14.14
C ASN A 14 17.82 -2.29 -15.44
N GLU A 15 17.36 -3.32 -16.13
CA GLU A 15 16.55 -3.18 -17.36
C GLU A 15 15.23 -2.46 -17.08
N LEU A 16 14.56 -2.80 -15.98
CA LEU A 16 13.30 -2.19 -15.58
C LEU A 16 13.47 -0.73 -15.19
N ILE A 17 14.50 -0.41 -14.41
CA ILE A 17 14.81 0.98 -14.01
C ILE A 17 15.17 1.83 -15.23
N ALA A 18 15.96 1.30 -16.16
CA ALA A 18 16.30 2.00 -17.38
C ALA A 18 15.07 2.36 -18.25
N ALA A 19 14.00 1.61 -18.13
CA ALA A 19 12.75 1.88 -18.84
C ALA A 19 11.92 3.04 -18.26
N PHE A 20 12.24 3.59 -17.09
CA PHE A 20 11.53 4.74 -16.51
C PHE A 20 11.58 5.97 -17.40
N GLY A 21 12.76 6.30 -17.95
CA GLY A 21 12.99 7.42 -18.85
C GLY A 21 12.69 7.16 -20.33
N LYS A 22 12.02 6.06 -20.66
CA LYS A 22 11.75 5.68 -22.05
C LYS A 22 10.90 6.72 -22.78
N GLN A 23 11.37 7.17 -23.94
CA GLN A 23 10.74 8.26 -24.71
C GLN A 23 9.75 7.76 -25.76
N PHE A 24 9.93 6.55 -26.29
CA PHE A 24 9.17 6.00 -27.41
C PHE A 24 8.77 4.54 -27.16
N GLY A 25 7.71 4.12 -27.86
CA GLY A 25 7.18 2.76 -27.81
C GLY A 25 6.46 2.44 -26.51
N GLU A 26 6.12 1.20 -26.31
CA GLU A 26 5.43 0.71 -25.13
C GLU A 26 6.42 0.19 -24.09
N HIS A 27 6.12 0.37 -22.83
CA HIS A 27 6.88 -0.27 -21.73
C HIS A 27 6.58 -1.77 -21.69
N PRO A 28 7.57 -2.65 -21.42
CA PRO A 28 7.37 -4.12 -21.41
C PRO A 28 6.28 -4.60 -20.46
N TYR A 29 6.09 -3.95 -19.32
CA TYR A 29 5.08 -4.30 -18.31
C TYR A 29 3.63 -4.19 -18.80
N ILE A 30 3.37 -3.39 -19.83
CA ILE A 30 2.05 -3.27 -20.45
C ILE A 30 1.55 -4.64 -20.97
N ARG A 31 2.47 -5.53 -21.34
CA ARG A 31 2.13 -6.89 -21.80
C ARG A 31 1.55 -7.80 -20.72
N ARG A 32 1.66 -7.39 -19.46
CA ARG A 32 1.06 -8.12 -18.32
C ARG A 32 -0.46 -7.92 -18.23
N ALA A 33 -1.00 -6.84 -18.80
CA ALA A 33 -2.43 -6.59 -18.88
C ALA A 33 -3.12 -7.55 -19.85
N THR A 34 -4.44 -7.71 -19.72
CA THR A 34 -5.24 -8.49 -20.66
C THR A 34 -5.09 -7.96 -22.09
N LYS A 35 -5.26 -8.82 -23.10
CA LYS A 35 -5.14 -8.39 -24.50
C LYS A 35 -6.16 -7.30 -24.86
N LYS A 36 -7.42 -7.48 -24.42
CA LYS A 36 -8.49 -6.49 -24.64
C LYS A 36 -8.10 -5.14 -24.04
N ARG A 37 -7.51 -5.11 -22.84
CA ARG A 37 -7.07 -3.89 -22.18
C ARG A 37 -5.96 -3.19 -22.94
N GLN A 38 -4.96 -3.93 -23.41
CA GLN A 38 -3.88 -3.39 -24.21
C GLN A 38 -4.39 -2.75 -25.52
N GLU A 39 -5.38 -3.36 -26.18
CA GLU A 39 -6.01 -2.83 -27.40
C GLU A 39 -6.77 -1.52 -27.11
N ILE A 40 -7.55 -1.46 -26.04
CA ILE A 40 -8.25 -0.24 -25.61
C ILE A 40 -7.27 0.90 -25.38
N TRP A 41 -6.19 0.67 -24.64
CA TRP A 41 -5.18 1.70 -24.37
C TRP A 41 -4.47 2.20 -25.63
N ARG A 42 -4.15 1.30 -26.57
CA ARG A 42 -3.56 1.68 -27.87
C ARG A 42 -4.53 2.51 -28.71
N ASN A 43 -5.77 2.10 -28.80
CA ASN A 43 -6.79 2.79 -29.59
C ASN A 43 -7.08 4.19 -29.04
N LEU A 44 -7.05 4.37 -27.73
CA LEU A 44 -7.23 5.67 -27.08
C LEU A 44 -5.94 6.51 -27.00
N GLY A 45 -4.79 5.95 -27.39
CA GLY A 45 -3.49 6.65 -27.28
C GLY A 45 -3.01 6.86 -25.85
N ILE A 46 -3.50 6.06 -24.88
CA ILE A 46 -3.15 6.20 -23.46
C ILE A 46 -2.15 5.14 -22.96
N THR A 47 -1.59 4.32 -23.84
CA THR A 47 -0.51 3.40 -23.46
C THR A 47 0.73 4.18 -23.03
N PRO A 48 1.22 3.99 -21.79
CA PRO A 48 2.38 4.74 -21.29
C PRO A 48 3.69 4.24 -21.91
N ARG A 49 4.63 5.17 -22.13
CA ARG A 49 5.97 4.90 -22.66
C ARG A 49 6.97 4.60 -21.55
N GLY A 50 6.97 5.45 -20.52
CA GLY A 50 7.82 5.37 -19.34
C GLY A 50 7.29 6.33 -18.28
N VAL A 51 7.64 6.11 -17.01
CA VAL A 51 7.08 6.89 -15.88
C VAL A 51 7.41 8.37 -16.00
N ASP A 52 8.71 8.69 -16.11
CA ASP A 52 9.19 10.08 -16.15
C ASP A 52 8.64 10.82 -17.35
N ARG A 53 8.52 10.14 -18.50
CA ARG A 53 8.01 10.75 -19.73
C ARG A 53 6.56 11.20 -19.60
N GLU A 54 5.70 10.41 -18.99
CA GLU A 54 4.28 10.79 -18.85
C GLU A 54 4.10 11.91 -17.82
N VAL A 55 4.87 11.90 -16.73
CA VAL A 55 4.85 12.97 -15.73
C VAL A 55 5.29 14.30 -16.32
N VAL A 56 6.40 14.32 -17.07
CA VAL A 56 6.90 15.53 -17.74
C VAL A 56 5.91 16.04 -18.78
N GLU A 57 5.28 15.15 -19.55
CA GLU A 57 4.27 15.55 -20.53
C GLU A 57 3.01 16.11 -19.85
N THR A 58 2.60 15.58 -18.70
CA THR A 58 1.50 16.16 -17.92
C THR A 58 1.81 17.60 -17.52
N LEU A 59 3.00 17.86 -16.98
CA LEU A 59 3.44 19.21 -16.62
C LEU A 59 3.41 20.17 -17.82
N HIS A 60 3.83 19.70 -18.99
CA HIS A 60 3.80 20.49 -20.21
C HIS A 60 2.37 20.75 -20.72
N ARG A 61 1.53 19.71 -20.80
CA ARG A 61 0.14 19.83 -21.28
C ARG A 61 -0.71 20.77 -20.43
N THR A 62 -0.52 20.75 -19.12
CA THR A 62 -1.28 21.60 -18.17
C THR A 62 -0.74 23.01 -18.07
N SER A 63 0.36 23.34 -18.78
CA SER A 63 0.87 24.70 -18.87
C SER A 63 -0.07 25.56 -19.73
N MET A 64 -0.19 26.85 -19.38
CA MET A 64 -1.06 27.79 -20.07
C MET A 64 -0.77 27.82 -21.58
N GLY A 65 -1.84 27.67 -22.37
CA GLY A 65 -1.79 27.79 -23.83
C GLY A 65 -1.24 26.56 -24.57
N VAL A 66 -0.95 25.45 -23.88
CA VAL A 66 -0.48 24.20 -24.50
C VAL A 66 -1.67 23.33 -24.92
N ASP A 67 -2.34 22.66 -23.99
CA ASP A 67 -3.54 21.87 -24.27
C ASP A 67 -4.75 22.55 -23.63
N GLN A 68 -5.81 22.75 -24.39
CA GLN A 68 -7.02 23.44 -23.91
C GLN A 68 -8.26 22.55 -24.02
N ASP A 69 -8.07 21.29 -24.48
CA ASP A 69 -9.16 20.33 -24.54
C ASP A 69 -9.21 19.52 -23.23
N PRO A 70 -10.27 19.67 -22.40
CA PRO A 70 -10.40 18.96 -21.13
C PRO A 70 -10.46 17.44 -21.32
N GLU A 71 -10.98 16.96 -22.45
CA GLU A 71 -11.01 15.53 -22.74
C GLU A 71 -9.62 14.98 -23.02
N HIS A 72 -8.80 15.68 -23.81
CA HIS A 72 -7.40 15.34 -24.04
C HIS A 72 -6.56 15.34 -22.76
N ILE A 73 -6.75 16.37 -21.93
CA ILE A 73 -6.02 16.49 -20.64
C ILE A 73 -6.40 15.33 -19.71
N LEU A 74 -7.69 15.01 -19.59
CA LEU A 74 -8.16 13.94 -18.71
C LEU A 74 -7.86 12.53 -19.25
N LEU A 75 -7.77 12.34 -20.56
CA LEU A 75 -7.23 11.10 -21.14
C LEU A 75 -5.74 10.95 -20.86
N HIS A 76 -4.98 12.05 -20.92
CA HIS A 76 -3.57 12.01 -20.54
C HIS A 76 -3.37 11.76 -19.05
N ALA A 77 -4.29 12.23 -18.21
CA ALA A 77 -4.28 11.86 -16.79
C ALA A 77 -4.40 10.34 -16.58
N LEU A 78 -5.27 9.65 -17.34
CA LEU A 78 -5.31 8.17 -17.33
C LEU A 78 -3.99 7.55 -17.80
N ARG A 79 -3.36 8.11 -18.84
CA ARG A 79 -2.07 7.63 -19.34
C ARG A 79 -0.97 7.76 -18.28
N THR A 80 -0.91 8.89 -17.60
CA THR A 80 0.04 9.14 -16.51
C THR A 80 -0.22 8.19 -15.34
N SER A 81 -1.47 7.98 -14.98
CA SER A 81 -1.85 7.02 -13.93
C SER A 81 -1.52 5.58 -14.29
N LEU A 82 -1.70 5.17 -15.57
CA LEU A 82 -1.23 3.86 -16.05
C LEU A 82 0.30 3.73 -15.95
N GLY A 83 1.03 4.84 -16.17
CA GLY A 83 2.48 4.91 -15.94
C GLY A 83 2.84 4.73 -14.46
N ASP A 84 2.06 5.28 -13.54
CA ASP A 84 2.21 5.03 -12.10
C ASP A 84 1.91 3.56 -11.76
N GLY A 85 0.73 3.06 -12.10
CA GLY A 85 0.27 1.73 -11.68
C GLY A 85 1.02 0.57 -12.35
N TRP A 86 0.89 0.46 -13.68
CA TRP A 86 1.46 -0.68 -14.43
C TRP A 86 2.97 -0.63 -14.59
N LEU A 87 3.58 0.54 -14.43
CA LEU A 87 5.03 0.70 -14.52
C LEU A 87 5.62 0.98 -13.13
N GLY A 88 5.55 2.21 -12.65
CA GLY A 88 6.25 2.65 -11.45
C GLY A 88 5.97 1.80 -10.22
N SER A 89 4.72 1.68 -9.84
CA SER A 89 4.31 0.93 -8.65
C SER A 89 4.52 -0.58 -8.80
N MET A 90 4.20 -1.15 -9.97
CA MET A 90 4.39 -2.58 -10.23
C MET A 90 5.87 -2.97 -10.24
N ILE A 91 6.73 -2.15 -10.84
CA ILE A 91 8.19 -2.33 -10.81
C ILE A 91 8.71 -2.22 -9.39
N ALA A 92 8.24 -1.25 -8.61
CA ALA A 92 8.65 -1.08 -7.23
C ALA A 92 8.29 -2.31 -6.37
N THR A 93 7.09 -2.87 -6.55
CA THR A 93 6.67 -4.12 -5.89
C THR A 93 7.58 -5.28 -6.30
N ASP A 94 7.82 -5.49 -7.59
CA ASP A 94 8.66 -6.60 -8.08
C ASP A 94 10.12 -6.45 -7.60
N ILE A 95 10.70 -5.24 -7.64
CA ILE A 95 12.06 -4.99 -7.16
C ILE A 95 12.16 -5.23 -5.64
N SER A 96 11.18 -4.77 -4.87
CA SER A 96 11.15 -5.02 -3.42
C SER A 96 11.08 -6.51 -3.11
N ASP A 97 10.31 -7.28 -3.89
CA ASP A 97 10.24 -8.74 -3.74
C ASP A 97 11.57 -9.42 -4.12
N ILE A 98 12.27 -8.93 -5.12
CA ILE A 98 13.62 -9.42 -5.50
C ILE A 98 14.64 -9.14 -4.39
N LEU A 99 14.63 -7.92 -3.85
CA LEU A 99 15.64 -7.48 -2.87
C LEU A 99 15.40 -8.06 -1.47
N PHE A 100 14.14 -8.08 -1.03
CA PHE A 100 13.76 -8.34 0.37
C PHE A 100 12.95 -9.64 0.54
N GLY A 101 12.63 -10.30 -0.57
CA GLY A 101 11.87 -11.55 -0.60
C GLY A 101 10.38 -11.34 -0.86
N THR A 102 9.80 -12.27 -1.62
CA THR A 102 8.35 -12.33 -1.88
C THR A 102 7.62 -12.59 -0.57
N PRO A 103 6.63 -11.76 -0.19
CA PRO A 103 5.91 -11.94 1.06
C PRO A 103 5.15 -13.27 1.13
N SER A 104 5.15 -13.85 2.31
CA SER A 104 4.30 -14.98 2.67
C SER A 104 3.65 -14.71 4.02
N PRO A 105 2.47 -15.28 4.32
CA PRO A 105 1.72 -14.93 5.52
C PRO A 105 2.53 -15.04 6.81
N VAL A 106 2.59 -13.95 7.55
CA VAL A 106 3.27 -13.84 8.84
C VAL A 106 2.31 -13.30 9.89
N ARG A 107 2.40 -13.82 11.13
CA ARG A 107 1.64 -13.29 12.26
C ARG A 107 2.34 -12.09 12.86
N SER A 108 1.55 -11.09 13.25
CA SER A 108 2.04 -9.90 13.94
C SER A 108 0.94 -9.27 14.81
N LYS A 109 1.18 -8.03 15.26
CA LYS A 109 0.27 -7.26 16.10
C LYS A 109 0.09 -5.83 15.59
N ALA A 110 -1.05 -5.24 15.93
CA ALA A 110 -1.35 -3.84 15.64
C ALA A 110 -1.76 -3.09 16.93
N ASN A 111 -1.85 -1.77 16.82
CA ASN A 111 -2.15 -0.77 17.86
C ASN A 111 -0.93 -0.27 18.64
N LEU A 112 -1.10 0.88 19.32
CA LEU A 112 -0.03 1.51 20.12
C LEU A 112 0.49 0.65 21.26
N GLY A 113 -0.27 -0.35 21.73
CA GLY A 113 0.17 -1.31 22.72
C GLY A 113 1.35 -2.19 22.31
N VAL A 114 1.80 -2.10 21.05
CA VAL A 114 3.05 -2.76 20.56
C VAL A 114 4.32 -2.08 21.07
N LEU A 115 4.22 -0.84 21.57
CA LEU A 115 5.34 -0.14 22.21
C LEU A 115 5.71 -0.83 23.53
N LYS A 116 6.98 -0.72 23.95
CA LYS A 116 7.54 -1.39 25.13
C LYS A 116 8.05 -0.36 26.15
N GLU A 117 7.77 -0.64 27.41
CA GLU A 117 8.25 0.22 28.51
C GLU A 117 9.77 0.14 28.70
N ASP A 118 10.32 -1.04 28.53
CA ASP A 118 11.68 -1.40 28.90
C ASP A 118 12.61 -1.62 27.69
N GLU A 119 12.14 -1.31 26.48
CA GLU A 119 12.93 -1.35 25.23
C GLU A 119 12.99 0.02 24.56
N VAL A 120 14.01 0.23 23.73
CA VAL A 120 14.11 1.43 22.89
C VAL A 120 13.08 1.35 21.79
N ASN A 121 12.05 2.20 21.82
CA ASN A 121 11.02 2.22 20.80
C ASN A 121 11.42 3.09 19.62
N VAL A 122 11.58 2.46 18.45
CA VAL A 122 11.82 3.15 17.19
C VAL A 122 10.63 2.93 16.26
N VAL A 123 9.99 4.03 15.88
CA VAL A 123 8.88 4.00 14.94
C VAL A 123 9.38 4.41 13.56
N VAL A 124 9.21 3.56 12.55
CA VAL A 124 9.49 3.87 11.15
C VAL A 124 8.20 4.29 10.44
N HIS A 125 8.27 5.37 9.66
CA HIS A 125 7.08 5.96 9.05
C HIS A 125 7.41 6.57 7.68
N GLY A 126 6.60 6.26 6.70
CA GLY A 126 6.71 6.77 5.33
C GLY A 126 6.57 5.68 4.27
N HIS A 127 7.42 5.72 3.21
CA HIS A 127 7.26 4.92 2.00
C HIS A 127 8.57 4.40 1.40
N GLU A 128 9.68 4.40 2.17
CA GLU A 128 11.00 3.96 1.70
C GLU A 128 11.34 2.56 2.25
N PRO A 129 11.09 1.48 1.47
CA PRO A 129 11.27 0.12 1.95
C PRO A 129 12.74 -0.24 2.21
N THR A 130 13.69 0.28 1.42
CA THR A 130 15.12 -0.03 1.59
C THR A 130 15.62 0.44 2.95
N LEU A 131 15.28 1.67 3.36
CA LEU A 131 15.64 2.19 4.66
C LEU A 131 15.06 1.35 5.81
N SER A 132 13.76 1.05 5.74
CA SER A 132 13.08 0.31 6.80
C SER A 132 13.61 -1.13 6.95
N GLU A 133 13.87 -1.82 5.85
CA GLU A 133 14.49 -3.16 5.88
C GLU A 133 15.90 -3.11 6.48
N MET A 134 16.71 -2.09 6.16
CA MET A 134 18.04 -1.92 6.77
C MET A 134 17.95 -1.59 8.27
N ILE A 135 16.94 -0.85 8.70
CA ILE A 135 16.69 -0.61 10.13
C ILE A 135 16.32 -1.91 10.83
N VAL A 136 15.47 -2.75 10.23
CA VAL A 136 15.14 -4.08 10.77
C VAL A 136 16.41 -4.92 10.89
N GLN A 137 17.21 -4.99 9.84
CA GLN A 137 18.46 -5.76 9.87
C GLN A 137 19.42 -5.24 10.97
N ALA A 138 19.58 -3.92 11.08
CA ALA A 138 20.45 -3.31 12.08
C ALA A 138 19.94 -3.54 13.52
N SER A 139 18.65 -3.69 13.75
CA SER A 139 18.07 -3.91 15.08
C SER A 139 18.48 -5.24 15.71
N TYR A 140 18.89 -6.20 14.90
CA TYR A 140 19.41 -7.49 15.36
C TYR A 140 20.93 -7.48 15.62
N ASP A 141 21.61 -6.33 15.44
CA ASP A 141 23.04 -6.23 15.69
C ASP A 141 23.35 -6.42 17.19
N PRO A 142 24.15 -7.43 17.58
CA PRO A 142 24.49 -7.67 18.98
C PRO A 142 25.15 -6.48 19.68
N GLU A 143 25.97 -5.71 18.95
CA GLU A 143 26.65 -4.53 19.52
C GLU A 143 25.63 -3.43 19.89
N LEU A 144 24.61 -3.21 19.04
CA LEU A 144 23.54 -2.24 19.32
C LEU A 144 22.65 -2.72 20.45
N ILE A 145 22.35 -4.01 20.53
CA ILE A 145 21.56 -4.59 21.62
C ILE A 145 22.29 -4.42 22.96
N GLU A 146 23.58 -4.75 23.02
CA GLU A 146 24.40 -4.53 24.23
C GLU A 146 24.54 -3.04 24.57
N TYR A 147 24.63 -2.18 23.54
CA TYR A 147 24.64 -0.74 23.75
C TYR A 147 23.31 -0.25 24.34
N ALA A 148 22.16 -0.75 23.86
CA ALA A 148 20.85 -0.44 24.44
C ALA A 148 20.78 -0.87 25.92
N LYS A 149 21.26 -2.07 26.24
CA LYS A 149 21.37 -2.56 27.65
C LYS A 149 22.24 -1.67 28.51
N SER A 150 23.35 -1.17 27.99
CA SER A 150 24.23 -0.23 28.71
C SER A 150 23.54 1.10 29.06
N LYS A 151 22.49 1.48 28.30
CA LYS A 151 21.65 2.65 28.54
C LYS A 151 20.43 2.36 29.42
N GLY A 152 20.23 1.12 29.87
CA GLY A 152 19.15 0.70 30.76
C GLY A 152 17.93 0.10 30.05
N ALA A 153 17.97 -0.06 28.72
CA ALA A 153 16.91 -0.75 27.98
C ALA A 153 17.15 -2.26 27.94
N LYS A 154 16.12 -3.09 27.78
CA LYS A 154 16.29 -4.54 27.59
C LYS A 154 16.63 -4.93 26.15
N GLY A 155 16.32 -4.08 25.19
CA GLY A 155 16.54 -4.31 23.75
C GLY A 155 16.05 -3.15 22.90
N ILE A 156 15.84 -3.43 21.62
CA ILE A 156 15.32 -2.49 20.63
C ILE A 156 13.98 -3.03 20.12
N ASN A 157 12.92 -2.24 20.24
CA ASN A 157 11.59 -2.53 19.75
C ASN A 157 11.31 -1.68 18.51
N LEU A 158 11.04 -2.33 17.38
CA LEU A 158 10.60 -1.67 16.16
C LEU A 158 9.09 -1.73 16.04
N ALA A 159 8.50 -0.64 15.61
CA ALA A 159 7.11 -0.59 15.18
C ALA A 159 6.99 0.31 13.95
N GLY A 160 5.95 0.13 13.14
CA GLY A 160 5.78 0.91 11.94
C GLY A 160 4.48 1.71 11.90
N ILE A 161 4.45 2.74 11.05
CA ILE A 161 3.25 3.51 10.68
C ILE A 161 3.21 3.68 9.16
N CYS A 162 2.02 3.69 8.55
CA CYS A 162 1.80 3.85 7.12
C CYS A 162 2.39 2.72 6.23
N CYS A 163 2.84 3.07 5.01
CA CYS A 163 3.26 2.09 4.01
C CYS A 163 4.57 1.40 4.35
N THR A 164 5.57 2.12 4.85
CA THR A 164 6.83 1.53 5.34
C THR A 164 6.56 0.47 6.42
N ALA A 165 5.57 0.71 7.30
CA ALA A 165 5.12 -0.29 8.26
C ALA A 165 4.61 -1.56 7.58
N ASN A 166 3.77 -1.42 6.56
CA ASN A 166 3.22 -2.57 5.84
C ASN A 166 4.31 -3.38 5.15
N GLU A 167 5.37 -2.73 4.63
CA GLU A 167 6.50 -3.39 3.99
C GLU A 167 7.26 -4.31 4.95
N ILE A 168 7.66 -3.80 6.12
CA ILE A 168 8.39 -4.61 7.12
C ILE A 168 7.47 -5.54 7.91
N LEU A 169 6.17 -5.23 8.01
CA LEU A 169 5.16 -6.12 8.58
C LEU A 169 5.01 -7.36 7.72
N MET A 170 4.78 -7.20 6.41
CA MET A 170 4.46 -8.32 5.52
C MET A 170 5.65 -9.25 5.25
N ARG A 171 6.90 -8.81 5.46
CA ARG A 171 8.10 -9.62 5.26
C ARG A 171 8.75 -10.06 6.56
N GLN A 172 8.82 -9.17 7.54
CA GLN A 172 9.58 -9.37 8.78
C GLN A 172 8.68 -9.57 10.01
N GLY A 173 7.36 -9.39 9.89
CA GLY A 173 6.44 -9.47 11.03
C GLY A 173 6.59 -8.34 12.04
N VAL A 174 7.24 -7.22 11.67
CA VAL A 174 7.36 -6.06 12.56
C VAL A 174 5.97 -5.49 12.84
N PRO A 175 5.59 -5.28 14.12
CA PRO A 175 4.25 -4.84 14.47
C PRO A 175 3.96 -3.41 13.99
N SER A 176 2.68 -3.13 13.75
CA SER A 176 2.21 -1.80 13.37
C SER A 176 1.69 -1.03 14.57
N ALA A 177 2.28 0.16 14.84
CA ALA A 177 1.77 1.08 15.85
C ALA A 177 0.48 1.80 15.41
N GLY A 178 0.16 1.76 14.11
CA GLY A 178 -1.05 2.34 13.57
C GLY A 178 -0.93 2.80 12.12
N ASN A 179 -1.96 3.51 11.66
CA ASN A 179 -2.04 4.10 10.33
C ASN A 179 -1.82 5.63 10.37
N TYR A 180 -2.13 6.32 9.28
CA TYR A 180 -1.80 7.74 9.08
C TYR A 180 -2.15 8.66 10.26
N LEU A 181 -3.34 8.57 10.82
CA LEU A 181 -3.78 9.44 11.92
C LEU A 181 -3.19 9.05 13.30
N ASN A 182 -2.49 7.92 13.40
CA ASN A 182 -1.86 7.49 14.66
C ASN A 182 -0.46 8.10 14.88
N GLN A 183 0.13 8.77 13.91
CA GLN A 183 1.51 9.26 14.01
C GLN A 183 1.72 10.29 15.13
N GLU A 184 0.75 11.18 15.36
CA GLU A 184 0.81 12.12 16.49
C GLU A 184 0.61 11.39 17.82
N LEU A 185 -0.32 10.44 17.88
CA LEU A 185 -0.60 9.67 19.09
C LEU A 185 0.61 8.84 19.52
N ALA A 186 1.39 8.30 18.56
CA ALA A 186 2.63 7.60 18.87
C ALA A 186 3.63 8.52 19.61
N VAL A 187 3.79 9.77 19.19
CA VAL A 187 4.64 10.76 19.89
C VAL A 187 4.03 11.15 21.23
N ILE A 188 2.72 11.39 21.28
CA ILE A 188 2.00 11.83 22.50
C ILE A 188 2.05 10.75 23.59
N SER A 189 2.16 9.46 23.23
CA SER A 189 2.35 8.38 24.20
C SER A 189 3.56 8.61 25.13
N GLY A 190 4.53 9.42 24.68
CA GLY A 190 5.77 9.66 25.41
C GLY A 190 6.73 8.47 25.45
N ALA A 191 6.40 7.37 24.78
CA ALA A 191 7.20 6.14 24.81
C ALA A 191 8.12 5.97 23.61
N VAL A 192 7.97 6.77 22.54
CA VAL A 192 8.77 6.67 21.31
C VAL A 192 10.08 7.43 21.46
N ASP A 193 11.20 6.74 21.36
CA ASP A 193 12.54 7.35 21.50
C ASP A 193 13.01 7.99 20.20
N ALA A 194 12.69 7.37 19.06
CA ALA A 194 12.88 7.97 17.73
C ALA A 194 11.72 7.65 16.80
N MET A 195 11.29 8.65 16.04
CA MET A 195 10.42 8.48 14.86
C MET A 195 11.22 8.81 13.63
N VAL A 196 11.43 7.80 12.80
CA VAL A 196 12.21 7.89 11.56
C VAL A 196 11.25 8.09 10.41
N VAL A 197 11.37 9.20 9.71
CA VAL A 197 10.46 9.57 8.63
C VAL A 197 11.22 9.75 7.32
N ASP A 198 10.69 9.17 6.26
CA ASP A 198 11.31 9.23 4.93
C ASP A 198 10.56 10.19 3.98
N VAL A 199 9.60 9.72 3.21
CA VAL A 199 8.80 10.50 2.26
C VAL A 199 7.34 10.17 2.38
N GLN A 200 6.46 11.14 2.05
CA GLN A 200 5.02 10.99 1.88
C GLN A 200 4.25 10.59 3.16
N CYS A 201 3.05 11.10 3.31
CA CYS A 201 2.13 10.89 4.44
C CYS A 201 2.67 11.29 5.82
N ILE A 202 3.71 12.12 5.88
CA ILE A 202 4.31 12.60 7.12
C ILE A 202 3.66 13.94 7.48
N MET A 203 3.07 14.03 8.66
CA MET A 203 2.48 15.28 9.15
C MET A 203 3.59 16.26 9.52
N GLN A 204 3.60 17.44 8.89
CA GLN A 204 4.56 18.50 9.19
C GLN A 204 4.48 18.94 10.68
N ALA A 205 3.31 18.86 11.28
CA ALA A 205 3.06 19.19 12.69
C ALA A 205 3.91 18.34 13.66
N LEU A 206 4.42 17.18 13.26
CA LEU A 206 5.35 16.38 14.07
C LEU A 206 6.59 17.17 14.48
N GLY A 207 7.07 18.09 13.63
CA GLY A 207 8.21 18.95 13.94
C GLY A 207 7.97 19.85 15.15
N ASP A 208 6.76 20.34 15.35
CA ASP A 208 6.40 21.16 16.52
C ASP A 208 5.96 20.28 17.70
N LEU A 209 5.31 19.16 17.45
CA LEU A 209 4.89 18.24 18.50
C LEU A 209 6.09 17.64 19.24
N THR A 210 7.10 17.17 18.52
CA THR A 210 8.29 16.54 19.11
C THR A 210 9.14 17.49 19.96
N LYS A 211 8.98 18.82 19.82
CA LYS A 211 9.61 19.79 20.75
C LYS A 211 9.09 19.69 22.19
N LYS A 212 7.91 19.09 22.39
CA LYS A 212 7.25 18.92 23.69
C LYS A 212 7.51 17.56 24.34
N TYR A 213 8.13 16.65 23.59
CA TYR A 213 8.43 15.28 24.02
C TYR A 213 9.91 14.97 23.84
N HIS A 214 10.39 13.89 24.42
CA HIS A 214 11.78 13.46 24.25
C HIS A 214 12.05 12.88 22.85
N THR A 215 11.00 12.44 22.13
CA THR A 215 11.09 11.76 20.83
C THR A 215 12.00 12.51 19.84
N LYS A 216 12.99 11.82 19.30
CA LYS A 216 13.81 12.34 18.18
C LYS A 216 13.07 12.11 16.87
N LEU A 217 12.68 13.21 16.22
CA LEU A 217 12.16 13.14 14.85
C LEU A 217 13.35 13.18 13.89
N ILE A 218 13.53 12.11 13.11
CA ILE A 218 14.67 11.96 12.20
C ILE A 218 14.14 11.90 10.78
N THR A 219 14.43 12.91 9.95
CA THR A 219 14.15 12.90 8.51
C THR A 219 15.31 12.30 7.74
N THR A 220 15.03 11.48 6.73
CA THR A 220 16.05 10.73 6.00
C THR A 220 16.14 11.06 4.52
N SER A 221 15.14 11.72 3.95
CA SER A 221 15.13 12.16 2.56
C SER A 221 15.32 13.67 2.44
N ALA A 222 16.20 14.08 1.51
CA ALA A 222 16.41 15.50 1.18
C ALA A 222 15.12 16.17 0.65
N LYS A 223 14.19 15.37 0.09
CA LYS A 223 12.91 15.84 -0.47
C LYS A 223 11.84 16.12 0.60
N ALA A 224 12.03 15.60 1.83
CA ALA A 224 11.00 15.62 2.87
C ALA A 224 11.52 16.08 4.23
N LYS A 225 12.38 17.10 4.24
CA LYS A 225 12.91 17.70 5.48
C LYS A 225 11.81 18.46 6.21
N ILE A 226 11.76 18.28 7.53
CA ILE A 226 10.86 18.99 8.43
C ILE A 226 11.68 19.99 9.26
N PRO A 227 11.29 21.28 9.31
CA PRO A 227 11.97 22.25 10.16
C PRO A 227 12.01 21.82 11.63
N GLY A 228 13.20 21.86 12.23
CA GLY A 228 13.41 21.47 13.63
C GLY A 228 13.65 19.97 13.86
N ALA A 229 13.46 19.12 12.87
CA ALA A 229 13.83 17.72 12.94
C ALA A 229 15.34 17.51 12.70
N MET A 230 15.89 16.45 13.29
CA MET A 230 17.23 15.99 12.93
C MET A 230 17.18 15.43 11.50
N HIS A 231 18.23 15.69 10.70
CA HIS A 231 18.34 15.12 9.37
C HIS A 231 19.54 14.16 9.28
N ILE A 232 19.29 12.91 8.96
CA ILE A 232 20.29 11.90 8.64
C ILE A 232 19.98 11.41 7.22
N GLN A 233 20.69 11.94 6.23
CA GLN A 233 20.44 11.60 4.83
C GLN A 233 20.66 10.11 4.59
N PHE A 234 19.63 9.41 4.10
CA PHE A 234 19.77 8.04 3.66
C PHE A 234 20.52 7.98 2.32
N ASN A 235 21.43 7.00 2.23
CA ASN A 235 22.20 6.69 1.04
C ASN A 235 22.30 5.15 0.96
N GLU A 236 21.86 4.60 -0.13
CA GLU A 236 21.78 3.14 -0.36
C GLU A 236 23.16 2.46 -0.32
N HIS A 237 24.22 3.17 -0.71
CA HIS A 237 25.60 2.65 -0.65
C HIS A 237 26.14 2.54 0.79
N GLU A 238 25.54 3.26 1.73
CA GLU A 238 25.89 3.25 3.15
C GLU A 238 24.69 2.86 4.02
N ALA A 239 23.75 2.09 3.47
CA ALA A 239 22.44 1.84 4.05
C ALA A 239 22.52 1.25 5.47
N LEU A 240 23.31 0.21 5.68
CA LEU A 240 23.45 -0.44 7.00
C LEU A 240 24.18 0.47 8.03
N PRO A 241 25.31 1.11 7.73
CA PRO A 241 25.91 2.13 8.61
C PRO A 241 24.95 3.25 9.01
N ILE A 242 24.15 3.77 8.08
CA ILE A 242 23.16 4.81 8.37
C ILE A 242 22.05 4.27 9.27
N ALA A 243 21.52 3.06 9.00
CA ALA A 243 20.54 2.43 9.86
C ALA A 243 21.05 2.24 11.29
N LYS A 244 22.31 1.79 11.46
CA LYS A 244 22.98 1.70 12.78
C LYS A 244 23.11 3.06 13.47
N LEU A 245 23.44 4.12 12.73
CA LEU A 245 23.51 5.49 13.27
C LEU A 245 22.14 5.97 13.77
N ILE A 246 21.08 5.69 13.03
CA ILE A 246 19.70 6.01 13.41
C ILE A 246 19.33 5.28 14.71
N LEU A 247 19.56 3.96 14.78
CA LEU A 247 19.27 3.18 15.98
C LEU A 247 20.12 3.64 17.18
N LYS A 248 21.40 3.94 16.99
CA LYS A 248 22.25 4.49 18.03
C LYS A 248 21.71 5.83 18.56
N THR A 249 21.21 6.69 17.67
CA THR A 249 20.59 7.96 18.06
C THR A 249 19.34 7.73 18.93
N ALA A 250 18.51 6.71 18.61
CA ALA A 250 17.38 6.33 19.43
C ALA A 250 17.79 5.78 20.79
N ILE A 251 18.80 4.90 20.83
CA ILE A 251 19.36 4.31 22.06
C ILE A 251 19.91 5.40 22.98
N ASP A 252 20.64 6.36 22.44
CA ASP A 252 21.17 7.49 23.22
C ASP A 252 20.06 8.40 23.79
N ASN A 253 18.88 8.37 23.18
CA ASN A 253 17.72 9.14 23.65
C ASN A 253 16.87 8.41 24.70
N PHE A 254 16.97 7.09 24.82
CA PHE A 254 16.18 6.29 25.76
C PHE A 254 16.24 6.79 27.22
N PRO A 255 17.43 7.15 27.79
CA PRO A 255 17.50 7.68 29.16
C PRO A 255 16.76 9.02 29.37
N ASN A 256 16.40 9.72 28.29
CA ASN A 256 15.67 10.99 28.35
C ASN A 256 14.15 10.78 28.36
N ARG A 257 13.66 9.53 28.29
CA ARG A 257 12.25 9.21 28.34
C ARG A 257 11.66 9.66 29.68
N GLY A 258 10.68 10.56 29.60
CA GLY A 258 9.99 11.11 30.76
C GLY A 258 8.73 10.30 31.10
N LYS A 259 7.66 11.02 31.39
CA LYS A 259 6.34 10.39 31.60
C LYS A 259 5.83 9.84 30.27
N TYR A 260 5.39 8.60 30.30
CA TYR A 260 4.77 7.92 29.14
C TYR A 260 3.49 7.21 29.55
N GLU A 261 2.65 6.93 28.53
CA GLU A 261 1.45 6.13 28.69
C GLU A 261 1.31 5.25 27.44
N ILE A 262 1.48 3.95 27.61
CA ILE A 262 1.32 2.97 26.54
C ILE A 262 -0.04 2.31 26.71
N PRO A 263 -0.95 2.39 25.71
CA PRO A 263 -2.21 1.66 25.76
C PRO A 263 -1.99 0.16 25.88
N SER A 264 -2.82 -0.53 26.67
CA SER A 264 -2.67 -1.96 26.93
C SER A 264 -3.14 -2.87 25.79
N GLY A 265 -3.94 -2.34 24.86
CA GLY A 265 -4.58 -3.12 23.79
C GLY A 265 -3.66 -3.37 22.60
N THR A 266 -3.57 -4.63 22.18
CA THR A 266 -3.02 -5.04 20.89
C THR A 266 -3.95 -6.04 20.25
N ASP A 267 -4.03 -6.05 18.93
CA ASP A 267 -4.79 -7.02 18.15
C ASP A 267 -3.85 -7.85 17.29
N ASP A 268 -4.10 -9.14 17.19
CA ASP A 268 -3.36 -10.04 16.33
C ASP A 268 -3.79 -9.87 14.88
N LEU A 269 -2.88 -10.12 13.95
CA LEU A 269 -3.13 -10.08 12.52
C LEU A 269 -2.28 -11.08 11.76
N VAL A 270 -2.71 -11.39 10.54
CA VAL A 270 -1.92 -12.12 9.54
C VAL A 270 -1.75 -11.21 8.33
N ALA A 271 -0.50 -10.98 7.92
CA ALA A 271 -0.15 -10.10 6.81
C ALA A 271 0.78 -10.80 5.81
N GLY A 272 0.97 -10.21 4.62
CA GLY A 272 1.98 -10.67 3.66
C GLY A 272 1.48 -11.68 2.65
N PHE A 273 0.24 -11.57 2.20
CA PHE A 273 -0.27 -12.39 1.10
C PHE A 273 0.17 -11.79 -0.25
N SER A 274 1.27 -12.28 -0.82
CA SER A 274 1.63 -11.95 -2.19
C SER A 274 0.64 -12.54 -3.21
N HIS A 275 0.64 -12.02 -4.43
CA HIS A 275 -0.23 -12.56 -5.47
C HIS A 275 0.16 -14.01 -5.87
N GLU A 276 1.42 -14.37 -5.73
CA GLU A 276 1.91 -15.75 -5.89
C GLU A 276 1.36 -16.66 -4.81
N TYR A 277 1.38 -16.22 -3.55
CA TYR A 277 0.85 -17.01 -2.45
C TYR A 277 -0.67 -17.18 -2.56
N ILE A 278 -1.38 -16.12 -2.95
CA ILE A 278 -2.84 -16.18 -3.22
C ILE A 278 -3.16 -17.18 -4.33
N SER A 279 -2.43 -17.14 -5.44
CA SER A 279 -2.58 -18.11 -6.52
C SER A 279 -2.32 -19.55 -6.06
N TYR A 280 -1.34 -19.73 -5.14
CA TYR A 280 -1.07 -21.04 -4.55
C TYR A 280 -2.22 -21.52 -3.66
N MET A 281 -2.79 -20.66 -2.80
CA MET A 281 -3.84 -21.03 -1.85
C MET A 281 -5.21 -21.19 -2.54
N LEU A 282 -5.64 -20.19 -3.30
CA LEU A 282 -6.94 -20.18 -3.99
C LEU A 282 -6.98 -21.08 -5.23
N GLY A 283 -5.84 -21.59 -5.66
CA GLY A 283 -5.75 -22.59 -6.72
C GLY A 283 -6.18 -23.98 -6.29
N GLY A 284 -6.34 -24.25 -5.00
CA GLY A 284 -6.75 -25.55 -4.47
C GLY A 284 -5.83 -26.67 -4.93
N VAL A 285 -6.39 -27.74 -5.49
CA VAL A 285 -5.64 -28.89 -6.02
C VAL A 285 -4.77 -28.56 -7.22
N TYR A 286 -5.08 -27.50 -7.94
CA TYR A 286 -4.35 -27.07 -9.15
C TYR A 286 -3.07 -26.29 -8.87
N ARG A 287 -2.87 -25.80 -7.67
CA ARG A 287 -1.70 -25.02 -7.23
C ARG A 287 -1.13 -24.05 -8.28
N GLY A 288 -0.96 -22.80 -7.93
CA GLY A 288 -0.49 -21.77 -8.87
C GLY A 288 -1.51 -21.35 -9.94
N SER A 289 -2.80 -21.68 -9.75
CA SER A 289 -3.94 -21.29 -10.58
C SER A 289 -5.00 -20.63 -9.70
N LEU A 290 -5.87 -19.84 -10.29
CA LEU A 290 -7.05 -19.26 -9.61
C LEU A 290 -8.35 -20.01 -9.94
N ARG A 291 -8.27 -21.21 -10.51
CA ARG A 291 -9.43 -21.97 -10.95
C ARG A 291 -10.45 -22.22 -9.84
N ALA A 292 -10.00 -22.59 -8.65
CA ALA A 292 -10.91 -22.83 -7.53
C ALA A 292 -11.62 -21.55 -7.06
N LEU A 293 -10.97 -20.38 -7.16
CA LEU A 293 -11.61 -19.09 -6.90
C LEU A 293 -12.65 -18.77 -7.96
N ASN A 294 -12.30 -18.92 -9.26
CA ASN A 294 -13.24 -18.68 -10.35
C ASN A 294 -14.46 -19.60 -10.25
N ASP A 295 -14.28 -20.88 -9.97
CA ASP A 295 -15.36 -21.83 -9.77
C ASP A 295 -16.25 -21.43 -8.58
N ALA A 296 -15.67 -20.99 -7.45
CA ALA A 296 -16.44 -20.53 -6.30
C ALA A 296 -17.29 -19.28 -6.62
N ILE A 297 -16.80 -18.40 -7.50
CA ILE A 297 -17.55 -17.22 -7.98
C ILE A 297 -18.66 -17.67 -8.98
N ILE A 298 -18.35 -18.53 -9.93
CA ILE A 298 -19.32 -19.06 -10.92
C ILE A 298 -20.46 -19.80 -10.23
N GLU A 299 -20.17 -20.57 -9.20
CA GLU A 299 -21.15 -21.30 -8.38
C GLU A 299 -21.92 -20.41 -7.40
N GLY A 300 -21.54 -19.13 -7.27
CA GLY A 300 -22.19 -18.15 -6.39
C GLY A 300 -21.89 -18.31 -4.91
N ARG A 301 -20.89 -19.13 -4.53
CA ARG A 301 -20.40 -19.22 -3.14
C ARG A 301 -19.69 -17.95 -2.73
N ILE A 302 -18.88 -17.37 -3.62
CA ILE A 302 -18.31 -16.02 -3.49
C ILE A 302 -19.01 -15.14 -4.51
N LYS A 303 -19.58 -14.01 -4.08
CA LYS A 303 -20.28 -13.07 -4.97
C LYS A 303 -19.35 -12.18 -5.78
N GLY A 304 -18.11 -12.05 -5.36
CA GLY A 304 -17.09 -11.21 -5.97
C GLY A 304 -15.97 -10.85 -5.02
N ALA A 305 -15.17 -9.84 -5.39
CA ALA A 305 -14.08 -9.35 -4.57
C ALA A 305 -14.12 -7.82 -4.42
N ALA A 306 -13.74 -7.32 -3.25
CA ALA A 306 -13.63 -5.90 -2.97
C ALA A 306 -12.21 -5.55 -2.52
N GLY A 307 -11.59 -4.58 -3.19
CA GLY A 307 -10.38 -3.93 -2.70
C GLY A 307 -10.77 -2.73 -1.81
N ILE A 308 -10.75 -2.88 -0.49
CA ILE A 308 -11.04 -1.79 0.45
C ILE A 308 -9.73 -1.22 0.94
N VAL A 309 -9.25 -0.18 0.27
CA VAL A 309 -7.87 0.32 0.36
C VAL A 309 -7.83 1.82 0.63
N GLY A 310 -6.65 2.40 0.70
CA GLY A 310 -6.44 3.84 0.75
C GLY A 310 -6.04 4.36 2.12
N CYS A 311 -6.23 5.66 2.29
CA CYS A 311 -5.72 6.46 3.40
C CYS A 311 -6.66 6.48 4.61
N ASN A 312 -6.31 7.35 5.58
CA ASN A 312 -7.25 7.93 6.55
C ASN A 312 -7.40 9.42 6.26
N ASN A 313 -8.61 9.94 6.33
CA ASN A 313 -8.90 11.34 6.14
C ASN A 313 -9.27 11.98 7.48
N ALA A 314 -8.61 13.07 7.85
CA ALA A 314 -8.90 13.80 9.10
C ALA A 314 -10.31 14.43 9.16
N ARG A 315 -11.07 14.43 8.05
CA ARG A 315 -12.46 14.88 7.98
C ARG A 315 -13.47 13.76 8.24
N CYS A 316 -13.00 12.51 8.30
CA CYS A 316 -13.80 11.32 8.59
C CYS A 316 -13.56 10.86 10.03
N VAL A 317 -14.48 10.07 10.57
CA VAL A 317 -14.19 9.29 11.78
C VAL A 317 -13.19 8.21 11.39
N GLN A 318 -12.03 8.22 12.04
CA GLN A 318 -10.91 7.35 11.68
C GLN A 318 -11.31 5.87 11.66
N ASP A 319 -11.01 5.19 10.56
CA ASP A 319 -11.20 3.77 10.33
C ASP A 319 -12.66 3.30 10.23
N GLU A 320 -13.64 4.18 10.48
CA GLU A 320 -15.06 3.79 10.50
C GLU A 320 -15.52 3.28 9.14
N GLY A 321 -15.23 4.03 8.07
CA GLY A 321 -15.58 3.66 6.70
C GLY A 321 -14.94 2.36 6.26
N HIS A 322 -13.64 2.19 6.54
CA HIS A 322 -12.93 0.95 6.24
C HIS A 322 -13.56 -0.26 6.94
N ASN A 323 -13.73 -0.17 8.24
CA ASN A 323 -14.19 -1.29 9.06
C ASN A 323 -15.66 -1.64 8.82
N TRP A 324 -16.50 -0.63 8.58
CA TRP A 324 -17.91 -0.85 8.25
C TRP A 324 -18.06 -1.60 6.92
N LEU A 325 -17.38 -1.11 5.88
CA LEU A 325 -17.42 -1.75 4.56
C LEU A 325 -16.87 -3.18 4.60
N VAL A 326 -15.72 -3.40 5.23
CA VAL A 326 -15.15 -4.75 5.34
C VAL A 326 -16.16 -5.73 5.92
N ARG A 327 -16.81 -5.37 7.04
CA ARG A 327 -17.81 -6.23 7.69
C ARG A 327 -19.03 -6.48 6.81
N GLU A 328 -19.54 -5.46 6.11
CA GLU A 328 -20.69 -5.65 5.22
C GLU A 328 -20.33 -6.50 4.00
N PHE A 329 -19.15 -6.36 3.43
CA PHE A 329 -18.71 -7.17 2.29
C PHE A 329 -18.54 -8.64 2.67
N ILE A 330 -17.77 -8.95 3.72
CA ILE A 330 -17.56 -10.38 4.11
C ILE A 330 -18.85 -11.07 4.57
N LYS A 331 -19.75 -10.34 5.24
CA LYS A 331 -21.08 -10.81 5.63
C LYS A 331 -21.95 -11.18 4.42
N ASN A 332 -21.72 -10.55 3.28
CA ASN A 332 -22.45 -10.78 2.04
C ASN A 332 -21.68 -11.67 1.05
N ASP A 333 -20.78 -12.51 1.52
CA ASP A 333 -19.99 -13.47 0.71
C ASP A 333 -19.08 -12.81 -0.34
N VAL A 334 -18.53 -11.62 -0.04
CA VAL A 334 -17.54 -10.95 -0.88
C VAL A 334 -16.16 -11.04 -0.23
N LEU A 335 -15.19 -11.55 -0.98
CA LEU A 335 -13.80 -11.63 -0.55
C LEU A 335 -13.19 -10.22 -0.49
N VAL A 336 -12.53 -9.87 0.62
CA VAL A 336 -11.92 -8.55 0.78
C VAL A 336 -10.40 -8.64 0.70
N VAL A 337 -9.80 -7.76 -0.09
CA VAL A 337 -8.35 -7.53 -0.14
C VAL A 337 -8.02 -6.12 0.31
N GLN A 338 -6.94 -5.94 1.04
CA GLN A 338 -6.57 -4.66 1.64
C GLN A 338 -5.08 -4.35 1.53
N THR A 339 -4.78 -3.05 1.47
CA THR A 339 -3.42 -2.50 1.49
C THR A 339 -3.37 -1.23 2.34
N GLY A 340 -2.16 -0.82 2.71
CA GLY A 340 -1.88 0.48 3.32
C GLY A 340 -2.66 0.76 4.61
N CYS A 341 -3.15 2.00 4.75
CA CYS A 341 -3.86 2.41 5.96
C CYS A 341 -5.19 1.69 6.17
N GLY A 342 -5.90 1.31 5.08
CA GLY A 342 -7.12 0.51 5.15
C GLY A 342 -6.88 -0.87 5.77
N ALA A 343 -5.78 -1.53 5.41
CA ALA A 343 -5.41 -2.80 6.02
C ALA A 343 -5.12 -2.67 7.52
N ILE A 344 -4.42 -1.62 7.93
CA ILE A 344 -4.13 -1.37 9.36
C ILE A 344 -5.40 -1.01 10.13
N ALA A 345 -6.38 -0.33 9.49
CA ALA A 345 -7.68 -0.09 10.11
C ALA A 345 -8.36 -1.41 10.54
N SER A 346 -8.38 -2.39 9.66
CA SER A 346 -8.92 -3.72 9.95
C SER A 346 -8.05 -4.54 10.91
N ALA A 347 -6.72 -4.38 10.83
CA ALA A 347 -5.78 -5.00 11.77
C ALA A 347 -6.06 -4.61 13.22
N LYS A 348 -6.34 -3.32 13.45
CA LYS A 348 -6.57 -2.75 14.79
C LYS A 348 -7.83 -3.27 15.50
N ILE A 349 -8.68 -4.03 14.81
CA ILE A 349 -9.91 -4.63 15.37
C ILE A 349 -10.01 -6.13 15.08
N GLY A 350 -8.88 -6.78 14.74
CA GLY A 350 -8.78 -8.24 14.58
C GLY A 350 -9.41 -8.80 13.29
N LEU A 351 -9.77 -7.97 12.29
CA LEU A 351 -10.38 -8.46 11.04
C LEU A 351 -9.38 -9.13 10.08
N LEU A 352 -8.07 -8.96 10.27
CA LEU A 352 -7.03 -9.63 9.47
C LEU A 352 -6.59 -10.98 10.07
N THR A 353 -7.53 -11.70 10.67
CA THR A 353 -7.26 -13.01 11.28
C THR A 353 -8.26 -14.05 10.78
N PRO A 354 -7.96 -15.36 10.91
CA PRO A 354 -8.92 -16.41 10.60
C PRO A 354 -10.21 -16.33 11.42
N GLU A 355 -10.17 -15.77 12.63
CA GLU A 355 -11.32 -15.60 13.51
C GLU A 355 -12.38 -14.67 12.88
N ALA A 356 -12.01 -13.78 11.97
CA ALA A 356 -12.94 -12.93 11.23
C ALA A 356 -13.94 -13.73 10.37
N LEU A 357 -13.72 -15.04 10.18
CA LEU A 357 -14.69 -15.95 9.55
C LEU A 357 -16.04 -15.98 10.28
N GLU A 358 -16.06 -15.65 11.58
CA GLU A 358 -17.33 -15.58 12.33
C GLU A 358 -18.31 -14.53 11.78
N TYR A 359 -17.80 -13.49 11.11
CA TYR A 359 -18.59 -12.40 10.51
C TYR A 359 -18.99 -12.68 9.06
N CYS A 360 -18.48 -13.77 8.44
CA CYS A 360 -18.72 -14.07 7.05
C CYS A 360 -20.10 -14.66 6.78
N GLY A 361 -20.58 -14.39 5.56
CA GLY A 361 -21.64 -15.20 4.98
C GLY A 361 -21.20 -16.67 4.79
N PRO A 362 -22.17 -17.57 4.56
CA PRO A 362 -21.89 -19.01 4.53
C PRO A 362 -20.97 -19.43 3.39
N GLY A 363 -21.10 -18.81 2.21
CA GLY A 363 -20.33 -19.18 1.03
C GLY A 363 -18.85 -18.77 1.15
N LEU A 364 -18.56 -17.54 1.58
CA LEU A 364 -17.20 -17.08 1.79
C LEU A 364 -16.52 -17.87 2.92
N ARG A 365 -17.25 -18.15 4.00
CA ARG A 365 -16.75 -18.98 5.11
C ARG A 365 -16.30 -20.35 4.63
N GLU A 366 -17.17 -21.06 3.91
CA GLU A 366 -16.88 -22.39 3.36
C GLU A 366 -15.58 -22.38 2.52
N VAL A 367 -15.44 -21.42 1.61
CA VAL A 367 -14.26 -21.33 0.74
C VAL A 367 -13.01 -21.02 1.55
N CYS A 368 -13.05 -20.05 2.46
CA CYS A 368 -11.89 -19.66 3.27
C CYS A 368 -11.44 -20.80 4.20
N GLU A 369 -12.38 -21.53 4.83
CA GLU A 369 -12.08 -22.73 5.64
C GLU A 369 -11.44 -23.83 4.80
N ALA A 370 -11.93 -24.06 3.59
CA ALA A 370 -11.41 -25.11 2.70
C ALA A 370 -9.97 -24.84 2.23
N VAL A 371 -9.59 -23.56 2.03
CA VAL A 371 -8.24 -23.20 1.57
C VAL A 371 -7.33 -22.73 2.71
N GLY A 372 -7.86 -22.49 3.92
CA GLY A 372 -7.08 -22.04 5.08
C GLY A 372 -6.65 -20.57 5.00
N MET A 373 -7.50 -19.69 4.44
CA MET A 373 -7.23 -18.26 4.32
C MET A 373 -8.22 -17.42 5.15
N PRO A 374 -7.80 -16.26 5.68
CA PRO A 374 -8.74 -15.32 6.28
C PRO A 374 -9.63 -14.68 5.19
N PRO A 375 -10.84 -14.17 5.58
CA PRO A 375 -11.76 -13.54 4.64
C PRO A 375 -11.34 -12.13 4.21
N VAL A 376 -10.41 -11.54 4.96
CA VAL A 376 -9.81 -10.22 4.71
C VAL A 376 -8.30 -10.40 4.58
N ILE A 377 -7.77 -10.07 3.41
CA ILE A 377 -6.42 -10.43 3.00
C ILE A 377 -5.55 -9.17 2.94
N HIS A 378 -4.46 -9.14 3.72
CA HIS A 378 -3.46 -8.07 3.68
C HIS A 378 -2.45 -8.33 2.56
N LEU A 379 -2.41 -7.45 1.54
CA LEU A 379 -1.53 -7.57 0.38
C LEU A 379 -0.23 -6.75 0.50
N GLY A 380 -0.16 -5.79 1.42
CA GLY A 380 1.02 -4.95 1.60
C GLY A 380 0.73 -3.45 1.70
N SER A 381 1.63 -2.66 1.18
CA SER A 381 1.55 -1.19 1.16
C SER A 381 0.70 -0.65 0.01
N CYS A 382 0.63 0.69 -0.12
CA CYS A 382 -0.13 1.31 -1.22
C CYS A 382 0.43 0.99 -2.62
N VAL A 383 1.74 0.77 -2.77
CA VAL A 383 2.32 0.35 -4.06
C VAL A 383 1.88 -1.07 -4.44
N ASP A 384 1.60 -1.92 -3.45
CA ASP A 384 1.15 -3.30 -3.63
C ASP A 384 -0.32 -3.42 -4.08
N ASN A 385 -1.03 -2.30 -4.28
CA ASN A 385 -2.29 -2.31 -5.04
C ASN A 385 -2.11 -2.92 -6.45
N THR A 386 -0.90 -2.89 -6.99
CA THR A 386 -0.55 -3.57 -8.25
C THR A 386 -0.63 -5.08 -8.17
N ARG A 387 -0.52 -5.67 -6.97
CA ARG A 387 -0.81 -7.10 -6.75
C ARG A 387 -2.28 -7.41 -7.04
N ILE A 388 -3.19 -6.47 -6.71
CA ILE A 388 -4.62 -6.60 -7.04
C ILE A 388 -4.81 -6.62 -8.56
N LEU A 389 -4.15 -5.71 -9.32
CA LEU A 389 -4.20 -5.72 -10.79
C LEU A 389 -3.70 -7.06 -11.37
N THR A 390 -2.62 -7.59 -10.82
CA THR A 390 -2.06 -8.89 -11.23
C THR A 390 -3.05 -10.02 -10.95
N ILE A 391 -3.68 -10.03 -9.78
CA ILE A 391 -4.70 -11.02 -9.41
C ILE A 391 -5.90 -10.93 -10.36
N LEU A 392 -6.46 -9.73 -10.59
CA LEU A 392 -7.59 -9.52 -11.49
C LEU A 392 -7.28 -10.01 -12.92
N THR A 393 -6.08 -9.68 -13.42
CA THR A 393 -5.62 -10.17 -14.72
C THR A 393 -5.52 -11.70 -14.77
N ASN A 394 -5.00 -12.32 -13.71
CA ASN A 394 -4.90 -13.77 -13.62
C ASN A 394 -6.27 -14.43 -13.50
N VAL A 395 -7.23 -13.84 -12.80
CA VAL A 395 -8.64 -14.29 -12.76
C VAL A 395 -9.25 -14.28 -14.14
N VAL A 396 -9.06 -13.22 -14.93
CA VAL A 396 -9.50 -13.15 -16.34
C VAL A 396 -8.84 -14.25 -17.18
N ASN A 397 -7.51 -14.39 -17.08
CA ASN A 397 -6.74 -15.35 -17.86
C ASN A 397 -7.09 -16.82 -17.51
N GLU A 398 -7.50 -17.10 -16.27
CA GLU A 398 -8.00 -18.41 -15.82
C GLU A 398 -9.30 -18.79 -16.54
N GLY A 399 -10.12 -17.79 -16.89
CA GLY A 399 -11.34 -17.93 -17.68
C GLY A 399 -12.60 -18.23 -16.87
N GLY A 400 -13.73 -18.12 -17.55
CA GLY A 400 -15.07 -18.41 -17.01
C GLY A 400 -15.79 -17.20 -16.42
N LEU A 401 -15.11 -16.09 -16.15
CA LEU A 401 -15.69 -14.88 -15.56
C LEU A 401 -15.69 -13.66 -16.50
N GLY A 402 -15.31 -13.84 -17.76
CA GLY A 402 -15.27 -12.77 -18.74
C GLY A 402 -13.95 -12.73 -19.52
N ASN A 403 -13.76 -11.67 -20.30
CA ASN A 403 -12.61 -11.50 -21.18
C ASN A 403 -11.67 -10.34 -20.74
N ASP A 404 -12.11 -9.57 -19.74
CA ASP A 404 -11.34 -8.44 -19.21
C ASP A 404 -11.78 -8.10 -17.77
N ILE A 405 -11.07 -7.17 -17.14
CA ILE A 405 -11.32 -6.75 -15.75
C ILE A 405 -12.71 -6.12 -15.59
N ASP A 406 -13.22 -5.41 -16.62
CA ASP A 406 -14.56 -4.81 -16.62
C ASP A 406 -15.71 -5.84 -16.61
N ASP A 407 -15.44 -7.10 -16.90
CA ASP A 407 -16.41 -8.21 -16.80
C ASP A 407 -16.47 -8.84 -15.40
N LEU A 408 -15.47 -8.57 -14.53
CA LEU A 408 -15.35 -9.24 -13.24
C LEU A 408 -16.27 -8.64 -12.17
N PRO A 409 -16.84 -9.45 -11.26
CA PRO A 409 -17.58 -8.96 -10.10
C PRO A 409 -16.59 -8.42 -9.04
N ALA A 410 -15.92 -7.30 -9.36
CA ALA A 410 -14.89 -6.71 -8.53
C ALA A 410 -15.06 -5.19 -8.41
N VAL A 411 -14.76 -4.65 -7.22
CA VAL A 411 -14.84 -3.23 -6.92
C VAL A 411 -13.62 -2.77 -6.10
N GLY A 412 -13.12 -1.58 -6.40
CA GLY A 412 -12.13 -0.89 -5.57
C GLY A 412 -12.79 0.24 -4.78
N ILE A 413 -12.52 0.34 -3.48
CA ILE A 413 -13.11 1.36 -2.62
C ILE A 413 -12.03 2.00 -1.75
N ALA A 414 -11.98 3.34 -1.76
CA ALA A 414 -11.15 4.14 -0.86
C ALA A 414 -12.07 5.02 0.02
N PRO A 415 -12.58 4.50 1.14
CA PRO A 415 -13.64 5.16 1.91
C PRO A 415 -13.16 6.42 2.65
N GLU A 416 -11.88 6.52 2.92
CA GLU A 416 -11.27 7.65 3.65
C GLU A 416 -10.08 8.22 2.85
N TRP A 417 -10.18 8.28 1.52
CA TRP A 417 -9.09 8.82 0.70
C TRP A 417 -8.72 10.26 1.09
N MET A 418 -7.42 10.62 0.95
CA MET A 418 -6.92 11.88 1.45
C MET A 418 -6.11 12.70 0.43
N HIS A 419 -5.32 12.07 -0.43
CA HIS A 419 -4.37 12.82 -1.27
C HIS A 419 -4.22 12.26 -2.70
N GLU A 420 -3.39 12.92 -3.49
CA GLU A 420 -3.23 12.73 -4.94
C GLU A 420 -2.85 11.30 -5.33
N LYS A 421 -2.06 10.60 -4.52
CA LYS A 421 -1.71 9.21 -4.78
C LYS A 421 -2.94 8.31 -4.82
N ALA A 422 -3.92 8.53 -3.94
CA ALA A 422 -5.17 7.77 -3.97
C ALA A 422 -5.91 7.99 -5.28
N LEU A 423 -5.96 9.24 -5.79
CA LEU A 423 -6.56 9.57 -7.08
C LEU A 423 -5.83 8.90 -8.25
N SER A 424 -4.50 8.89 -8.25
CA SER A 424 -3.71 8.20 -9.27
C SER A 424 -3.97 6.69 -9.25
N ILE A 425 -4.01 6.08 -8.06
CA ILE A 425 -4.33 4.66 -7.89
C ILE A 425 -5.73 4.35 -8.42
N GLY A 426 -6.75 5.10 -8.01
CA GLY A 426 -8.10 4.92 -8.54
C GLY A 426 -8.18 5.09 -10.04
N ALA A 427 -7.48 6.08 -10.59
CA ALA A 427 -7.47 6.34 -12.03
C ALA A 427 -6.81 5.20 -12.84
N TYR A 428 -5.72 4.59 -12.37
CA TYR A 428 -5.16 3.46 -13.10
C TYR A 428 -6.01 2.18 -12.97
N PHE A 429 -6.74 1.98 -11.86
CA PHE A 429 -7.73 0.91 -11.77
C PHE A 429 -8.88 1.14 -12.75
N VAL A 430 -9.41 2.36 -12.83
CA VAL A 430 -10.46 2.72 -13.80
C VAL A 430 -9.97 2.53 -15.24
N ALA A 431 -8.77 3.02 -15.57
CA ALA A 431 -8.14 2.80 -16.87
C ALA A 431 -7.94 1.31 -17.20
N SER A 432 -7.82 0.48 -16.17
CA SER A 432 -7.72 -0.98 -16.26
C SER A 432 -9.08 -1.70 -16.31
N GLY A 433 -10.20 -0.95 -16.29
CA GLY A 433 -11.55 -1.51 -16.41
C GLY A 433 -12.26 -1.74 -15.09
N ALA A 434 -11.67 -1.40 -13.95
CA ALA A 434 -12.30 -1.61 -12.65
C ALA A 434 -13.34 -0.52 -12.30
N TYR A 435 -14.35 -0.89 -11.53
CA TYR A 435 -15.21 0.06 -10.86
C TYR A 435 -14.55 0.55 -9.57
N VAL A 436 -14.43 1.87 -9.38
CA VAL A 436 -13.77 2.48 -8.24
C VAL A 436 -14.66 3.51 -7.55
N LEU A 437 -14.76 3.41 -6.23
CA LEU A 437 -15.51 4.31 -5.37
C LEU A 437 -14.58 5.08 -4.43
N PHE A 438 -14.74 6.38 -4.35
CA PHE A 438 -14.11 7.24 -3.36
C PHE A 438 -15.15 7.73 -2.35
N GLY A 439 -14.95 7.42 -1.06
CA GLY A 439 -15.85 7.79 0.03
C GLY A 439 -15.33 8.94 0.90
N GLY A 440 -16.15 9.35 1.87
CA GLY A 440 -15.79 10.27 2.94
C GLY A 440 -15.65 11.74 2.58
N THR A 441 -15.40 12.08 1.31
CA THR A 441 -15.31 13.47 0.84
C THR A 441 -15.88 13.62 -0.58
N SER A 442 -16.27 14.84 -0.92
CA SER A 442 -16.79 15.15 -2.27
C SER A 442 -15.67 15.12 -3.33
N SER A 443 -16.10 15.03 -4.58
CA SER A 443 -15.21 15.04 -5.75
C SER A 443 -14.34 16.31 -5.81
N PRO A 444 -13.02 16.18 -6.05
CA PRO A 444 -12.14 17.34 -6.22
C PRO A 444 -12.42 18.13 -7.51
N VAL A 445 -13.12 17.53 -8.48
CA VAL A 445 -13.49 18.17 -9.76
C VAL A 445 -14.92 18.71 -9.77
N GLY A 446 -15.61 18.71 -8.63
CA GLY A 446 -17.01 19.15 -8.51
C GLY A 446 -17.28 20.59 -8.92
N PHE A 447 -16.24 21.44 -9.03
CA PHE A 447 -16.34 22.82 -9.50
C PHE A 447 -16.43 22.94 -11.03
N SER A 448 -16.17 21.88 -11.80
CA SER A 448 -16.28 21.83 -13.25
C SER A 448 -17.24 20.74 -13.70
N LYS A 449 -18.44 21.14 -14.17
CA LYS A 449 -19.42 20.19 -14.72
C LYS A 449 -18.84 19.34 -15.86
N LYS A 450 -18.03 19.96 -16.74
CA LYS A 450 -17.42 19.27 -17.86
C LYS A 450 -16.39 18.22 -17.39
N ALA A 451 -15.51 18.57 -16.46
CA ALA A 451 -14.55 17.62 -15.91
C ALA A 451 -15.26 16.48 -15.15
N ALA A 452 -16.28 16.80 -14.34
CA ALA A 452 -17.05 15.79 -13.64
C ALA A 452 -17.75 14.81 -14.61
N GLU A 453 -18.33 15.29 -15.69
CA GLU A 453 -18.96 14.46 -16.75
C GLU A 453 -17.94 13.54 -17.43
N ILE A 454 -16.76 14.05 -17.78
CA ILE A 454 -15.70 13.27 -18.42
C ILE A 454 -15.21 12.16 -17.49
N ILE A 455 -14.99 12.47 -16.20
CA ILE A 455 -14.48 11.49 -15.24
C ILE A 455 -15.52 10.43 -14.89
N SER A 456 -16.78 10.83 -14.67
CA SER A 456 -17.82 9.87 -14.27
C SER A 456 -18.32 9.01 -15.44
N ARG A 457 -18.73 9.63 -16.54
CA ARG A 457 -19.34 8.94 -17.68
C ARG A 457 -18.39 8.76 -18.86
N GLY A 458 -17.62 9.79 -19.18
CA GLY A 458 -16.72 9.75 -20.34
C GLY A 458 -15.61 8.70 -20.22
N TRP A 459 -15.08 8.49 -19.02
CA TRP A 459 -14.10 7.42 -18.79
C TRP A 459 -14.77 6.03 -18.89
N GLU A 460 -15.95 5.84 -18.28
CA GLU A 460 -16.68 4.58 -18.37
C GLU A 460 -16.96 4.19 -19.83
N GLU A 461 -17.44 5.13 -20.65
CA GLU A 461 -17.68 4.89 -22.08
C GLU A 461 -16.42 4.53 -22.87
N LYS A 462 -15.24 5.01 -22.47
CA LYS A 462 -13.97 4.80 -23.19
C LYS A 462 -13.18 3.60 -22.69
N VAL A 463 -13.08 3.42 -21.38
CA VAL A 463 -12.20 2.39 -20.78
C VAL A 463 -12.98 1.28 -20.07
N GLY A 464 -14.30 1.34 -20.00
CA GLY A 464 -15.12 0.34 -19.32
C GLY A 464 -15.09 0.38 -17.80
N GLY A 465 -14.08 1.02 -17.23
CA GLY A 465 -13.98 1.23 -15.78
C GLY A 465 -14.70 2.53 -15.37
N LYS A 466 -15.22 2.56 -14.15
CA LYS A 466 -16.04 3.64 -13.62
C LYS A 466 -15.43 4.27 -12.38
N LEU A 467 -15.51 5.60 -12.25
CA LEU A 467 -15.11 6.33 -11.07
C LEU A 467 -16.29 7.08 -10.48
N GLU A 468 -16.57 6.85 -9.21
CA GLU A 468 -17.60 7.58 -8.47
C GLU A 468 -17.08 8.11 -7.14
N PHE A 469 -17.62 9.27 -6.74
CA PHE A 469 -17.40 9.86 -5.42
C PHE A 469 -18.71 9.79 -4.63
N VAL A 470 -18.69 9.00 -3.55
CA VAL A 470 -19.82 8.76 -2.66
C VAL A 470 -19.44 9.26 -1.26
N PRO A 471 -19.80 10.51 -0.90
CA PRO A 471 -19.37 11.10 0.38
C PRO A 471 -19.84 10.31 1.61
N ASP A 472 -20.98 9.65 1.52
CA ASP A 472 -21.53 8.79 2.56
C ASP A 472 -21.41 7.33 2.12
N TYR A 473 -20.47 6.60 2.73
CA TYR A 473 -20.18 5.19 2.41
C TYR A 473 -21.31 4.22 2.82
N GLN A 474 -22.33 4.68 3.55
CA GLN A 474 -23.49 3.86 3.90
C GLN A 474 -24.58 3.89 2.82
N GLN A 475 -24.46 4.76 1.82
CA GLN A 475 -25.34 4.82 0.64
C GLN A 475 -24.96 3.79 -0.39
#